data_b59f39ad3c8769074a78e5bee9ba15a1
#
_entry.id   b59f39ad3c8769074a78e5bee9ba15a1
#
_cell.length_a   1.000
_cell.length_b   1.000
_cell.length_c   1.000
_cell.angle_alpha   90.00
_cell.angle_beta   90.00
_cell.angle_gamma   90.00
#
_symmetry.space_group_name_H-M   'P 1'
#
loop_
_entity.id
_entity.type
_entity.pdbx_description
1 polymer ?
#
loop_
_entity_poly.entity_id
_entity_poly.type
_entity_poly.pdbx_seq_one_letter_code
_entity_poly.pdbx_strand_id
1 'polypeptide(L)'
;MANQWLSWLPFLPADVPADFASPREVAAFELAQALPALSPNLHVLLAEDDSLGEGFHAVRRGDDVTIFGGKTGLLYGAYWLLMALASGAALPEDHSSAPQYALRMINCWDNADGNVERGYSGRSLFFQGGKLAYDPARMRQLGRMMASVGLNVLCINNVNVHDPAQLL
;
A
#
# COMPACT_ATOMS: atom_id res chain seq x y z
N MET A 1 4.21 -17.41 5.04
CA MET A 1 4.39 -17.28 3.57
C MET A 1 5.04 -15.94 3.31
N ALA A 2 6.10 -15.90 2.51
CA ALA A 2 6.79 -14.66 2.19
C ALA A 2 5.83 -13.67 1.52
N ASN A 3 6.07 -12.37 1.74
CA ASN A 3 5.33 -11.26 1.16
C ASN A 3 5.53 -11.18 -0.37
N GLN A 4 4.92 -12.09 -1.11
CA GLN A 4 5.10 -12.16 -2.57
C GLN A 4 4.67 -10.85 -3.27
N TRP A 5 3.79 -10.07 -2.66
CA TRP A 5 3.27 -8.82 -3.23
C TRP A 5 4.27 -7.67 -3.20
N LEU A 6 5.17 -7.69 -2.20
CA LEU A 6 6.23 -6.72 -2.04
C LEU A 6 7.61 -7.33 -2.32
N SER A 7 7.65 -8.43 -3.06
CA SER A 7 8.92 -9.12 -3.39
C SER A 7 9.90 -8.24 -4.17
N TRP A 8 9.40 -7.20 -4.86
CA TRP A 8 10.21 -6.18 -5.52
C TRP A 8 10.76 -5.13 -4.54
N LEU A 9 10.30 -5.13 -3.27
CA LEU A 9 10.85 -4.34 -2.17
C LEU A 9 11.38 -5.28 -1.07
N PRO A 10 12.47 -6.01 -1.32
CA PRO A 10 12.96 -7.06 -0.41
C PRO A 10 13.40 -6.52 0.97
N PHE A 11 13.56 -5.22 1.10
CA PHE A 11 14.00 -4.55 2.32
C PHE A 11 12.84 -4.20 3.28
N LEU A 12 11.60 -4.26 2.81
CA LEU A 12 10.45 -4.02 3.67
C LEU A 12 10.20 -5.22 4.59
N PRO A 13 9.84 -4.97 5.86
CA PRO A 13 9.53 -6.05 6.79
C PRO A 13 8.32 -6.87 6.32
N ALA A 14 8.26 -8.12 6.77
CA ALA A 14 7.16 -9.03 6.41
C ALA A 14 5.80 -8.51 6.86
N ASP A 15 5.74 -7.77 7.97
CA ASP A 15 4.52 -7.18 8.51
C ASP A 15 4.83 -5.83 9.15
N VAL A 16 3.80 -5.00 9.32
CA VAL A 16 3.84 -3.76 10.07
C VAL A 16 3.01 -3.93 11.34
N PRO A 17 3.36 -3.25 12.46
CA PRO A 17 2.53 -3.22 13.64
C PRO A 17 1.08 -2.81 13.32
N ALA A 18 0.14 -3.35 14.10
CA ALA A 18 -1.29 -3.12 13.86
C ALA A 18 -1.81 -1.82 14.50
N ASP A 19 -0.99 -1.14 15.28
CA ASP A 19 -1.33 -0.03 16.17
C ASP A 19 -0.96 1.36 15.61
N PHE A 20 -0.60 1.45 14.33
CA PHE A 20 -0.36 2.75 13.70
C PHE A 20 -1.64 3.58 13.62
N ALA A 21 -1.57 4.82 14.10
CA ALA A 21 -2.70 5.74 14.14
C ALA A 21 -2.93 6.47 12.81
N SER A 22 -1.92 6.50 11.91
CA SER A 22 -2.01 7.28 10.67
C SER A 22 -1.16 6.72 9.53
N PRO A 23 -1.50 7.03 8.27
CA PRO A 23 -0.65 6.72 7.11
C PRO A 23 0.77 7.30 7.21
N ARG A 24 0.94 8.45 7.87
CA ARG A 24 2.24 9.08 8.12
C ARG A 24 3.13 8.19 8.99
N GLU A 25 2.57 7.58 10.03
CA GLU A 25 3.32 6.65 10.91
C GLU A 25 3.77 5.41 10.15
N VAL A 26 2.91 4.86 9.28
CA VAL A 26 3.28 3.77 8.39
C VAL A 26 4.41 4.20 7.46
N ALA A 27 4.31 5.38 6.85
CA ALA A 27 5.36 5.93 5.98
C ALA A 27 6.71 6.05 6.71
N ALA A 28 6.70 6.61 7.92
CA ALA A 28 7.90 6.76 8.73
C ALA A 28 8.51 5.39 9.10
N PHE A 29 7.67 4.43 9.47
CA PHE A 29 8.11 3.07 9.78
C PHE A 29 8.75 2.39 8.56
N GLU A 30 8.10 2.40 7.39
CA GLU A 30 8.61 1.79 6.17
C GLU A 30 9.96 2.39 5.75
N LEU A 31 10.08 3.71 5.81
CA LEU A 31 11.34 4.42 5.52
C LEU A 31 12.44 4.01 6.52
N ALA A 32 12.14 3.99 7.82
CA ALA A 32 13.11 3.62 8.85
C ALA A 32 13.63 2.18 8.70
N GLN A 33 12.78 1.26 8.22
CA GLN A 33 13.18 -0.12 8.01
C GLN A 33 14.01 -0.32 6.73
N ALA A 34 13.68 0.38 5.66
CA ALA A 34 14.26 0.11 4.34
C ALA A 34 15.49 0.98 4.01
N LEU A 35 15.53 2.24 4.46
CA LEU A 35 16.61 3.18 4.12
C LEU A 35 18.00 2.70 4.51
N PRO A 36 18.24 2.09 5.69
CA PRO A 36 19.59 1.64 6.05
C PRO A 36 20.22 0.67 5.05
N ALA A 37 19.37 -0.13 4.36
CA ALA A 37 19.84 -1.08 3.36
C ALA A 37 19.88 -0.48 1.94
N LEU A 38 18.96 0.43 1.62
CA LEU A 38 18.82 1.01 0.27
C LEU A 38 19.74 2.21 0.06
N SER A 39 19.82 3.09 1.04
CA SER A 39 20.60 4.34 0.96
C SER A 39 20.93 4.85 2.36
N PRO A 40 21.96 4.33 3.01
CA PRO A 40 22.26 4.57 4.45
C PRO A 40 22.58 6.03 4.78
N ASN A 41 22.97 6.83 3.79
CA ASN A 41 23.29 8.25 3.95
C ASN A 41 22.09 9.18 3.68
N LEU A 42 20.97 8.64 3.20
CA LEU A 42 19.83 9.47 2.85
C LEU A 42 19.00 9.80 4.11
N HIS A 43 18.76 11.10 4.32
CA HIS A 43 17.91 11.60 5.39
C HIS A 43 16.56 12.01 4.83
N VAL A 44 15.47 11.46 5.37
CA VAL A 44 14.12 11.74 4.88
C VAL A 44 13.29 12.42 5.95
N LEU A 45 12.71 13.58 5.61
CA LEU A 45 11.75 14.32 6.41
C LEU A 45 10.35 14.21 5.78
N LEU A 46 9.36 13.85 6.59
CA LEU A 46 7.94 13.89 6.21
C LEU A 46 7.29 15.15 6.76
N ALA A 47 6.86 16.05 5.88
CA ALA A 47 6.23 17.33 6.21
C ALA A 47 4.76 17.34 5.75
N GLU A 48 3.84 17.60 6.68
CA GLU A 48 2.42 17.66 6.34
C GLU A 48 2.10 18.94 5.55
N ASP A 49 1.39 18.76 4.44
CA ASP A 49 0.81 19.81 3.61
C ASP A 49 -0.54 19.32 3.07
N ASP A 50 -1.60 19.67 3.78
CA ASP A 50 -2.97 19.24 3.45
C ASP A 50 -3.46 19.84 2.12
N SER A 51 -2.83 20.88 1.61
CA SER A 51 -3.19 21.48 0.31
C SER A 51 -2.92 20.53 -0.86
N LEU A 52 -2.02 19.55 -0.68
CA LEU A 52 -1.69 18.54 -1.68
C LEU A 52 -2.66 17.36 -1.69
N GLY A 53 -3.56 17.26 -0.73
CA GLY A 53 -4.53 16.16 -0.61
C GLY A 53 -3.87 14.79 -0.60
N GLU A 54 -4.19 13.93 -1.58
CA GLU A 54 -3.55 12.63 -1.76
C GLU A 54 -2.25 12.70 -2.61
N GLY A 55 -1.89 13.87 -3.12
CA GLY A 55 -0.62 14.10 -3.81
C GLY A 55 0.54 14.28 -2.85
N PHE A 56 1.74 14.25 -3.41
CA PHE A 56 2.96 14.59 -2.68
C PHE A 56 3.91 15.42 -3.55
N HIS A 57 4.80 16.15 -2.87
CA HIS A 57 5.91 16.87 -3.48
C HIS A 57 7.19 16.50 -2.73
N ALA A 58 8.18 16.01 -3.43
CA ALA A 58 9.48 15.62 -2.87
C ALA A 58 10.56 16.58 -3.37
N VAL A 59 11.33 17.13 -2.44
CA VAL A 59 12.47 18.02 -2.73
C VAL A 59 13.74 17.39 -2.17
N ARG A 60 14.75 17.24 -3.02
CA ARG A 60 16.06 16.70 -2.66
C ARG A 60 17.14 17.78 -2.67
N ARG A 61 17.98 17.79 -1.64
CA ARG A 61 19.19 18.62 -1.53
C ARG A 61 20.36 17.74 -1.03
N GLY A 62 21.19 17.26 -1.94
CA GLY A 62 22.23 16.30 -1.59
C GLY A 62 21.65 14.99 -1.08
N ASP A 63 21.96 14.64 0.16
CA ASP A 63 21.45 13.44 0.84
C ASP A 63 20.17 13.71 1.66
N ASP A 64 19.67 14.94 1.67
CA ASP A 64 18.43 15.28 2.36
C ASP A 64 17.25 15.27 1.38
N VAL A 65 16.17 14.55 1.72
CA VAL A 65 14.91 14.53 0.99
C VAL A 65 13.78 14.96 1.91
N THR A 66 13.02 15.96 1.51
CA THR A 66 11.78 16.33 2.20
C THR A 66 10.60 15.94 1.33
N ILE A 67 9.67 15.15 1.89
CA ILE A 67 8.42 14.78 1.25
C ILE A 67 7.30 15.57 1.91
N PHE A 68 6.65 16.44 1.14
CA PHE A 68 5.46 17.17 1.53
C PHE A 68 4.22 16.45 1.04
N GLY A 69 3.13 16.43 1.81
CA GLY A 69 1.88 15.84 1.39
C GLY A 69 0.82 15.84 2.47
N GLY A 70 -0.43 15.64 2.12
CA GLY A 70 -1.47 15.27 3.07
C GLY A 70 -1.21 13.87 3.65
N LYS A 71 -2.01 13.45 4.62
CA LYS A 71 -1.78 12.18 5.37
C LYS A 71 -1.47 10.98 4.48
N THR A 72 -2.28 10.75 3.45
CA THR A 72 -2.10 9.64 2.50
C THR A 72 -1.02 9.95 1.46
N GLY A 73 -0.88 11.21 1.06
CA GLY A 73 0.16 11.68 0.15
C GLY A 73 1.56 11.40 0.67
N LEU A 74 1.81 11.58 1.97
CA LEU A 74 3.08 11.23 2.61
C LEU A 74 3.42 9.74 2.45
N LEU A 75 2.44 8.86 2.59
CA LEU A 75 2.62 7.42 2.40
C LEU A 75 2.96 7.07 0.94
N TYR A 76 2.25 7.69 -0.01
CA TYR A 76 2.54 7.50 -1.44
C TYR A 76 3.93 8.01 -1.82
N GLY A 77 4.33 9.17 -1.29
CA GLY A 77 5.67 9.72 -1.48
C GLY A 77 6.76 8.84 -0.89
N ALA A 78 6.55 8.26 0.29
CA ALA A 78 7.47 7.32 0.90
C ALA A 78 7.66 6.07 0.02
N TYR A 79 6.59 5.46 -0.47
CA TYR A 79 6.70 4.31 -1.37
C TYR A 79 7.30 4.65 -2.72
N TRP A 80 7.01 5.83 -3.29
CA TRP A 80 7.68 6.31 -4.49
C TRP A 80 9.20 6.37 -4.30
N LEU A 81 9.66 6.96 -3.19
CA LEU A 81 11.08 7.06 -2.88
C LEU A 81 11.72 5.66 -2.73
N LEU A 82 11.09 4.77 -1.98
CA LEU A 82 11.59 3.41 -1.77
C LEU A 82 11.64 2.61 -3.08
N MET A 83 10.64 2.76 -3.94
CA MET A 83 10.63 2.14 -5.28
C MET A 83 11.77 2.66 -6.15
N ALA A 84 11.98 3.98 -6.18
CA ALA A 84 13.05 4.59 -6.95
C ALA A 84 14.41 4.06 -6.50
N LEU A 85 14.67 4.05 -5.19
CA LEU A 85 15.91 3.54 -4.61
C LEU A 85 16.10 2.04 -4.91
N ALA A 86 15.07 1.22 -4.70
CA ALA A 86 15.15 -0.22 -4.92
C ALA A 86 15.36 -0.60 -6.41
N SER A 87 14.87 0.22 -7.33
CA SER A 87 15.08 0.03 -8.77
C SER A 87 16.40 0.62 -9.28
N GLY A 88 17.16 1.32 -8.44
CA GLY A 88 18.37 2.03 -8.85
C GLY A 88 18.10 3.26 -9.72
N ALA A 89 16.87 3.79 -9.69
CA ALA A 89 16.54 5.00 -10.43
C ALA A 89 17.21 6.22 -9.82
N ALA A 90 17.64 7.16 -10.67
CA ALA A 90 18.15 8.45 -10.22
C ALA A 90 17.02 9.25 -9.57
N LEU A 91 17.27 9.76 -8.36
CA LEU A 91 16.32 10.64 -7.68
C LEU A 91 16.43 12.07 -8.25
N PRO A 92 15.33 12.64 -8.75
CA PRO A 92 15.31 14.04 -9.17
C PRO A 92 15.47 14.99 -7.96
N GLU A 93 15.88 16.23 -8.22
CA GLU A 93 15.94 17.26 -7.18
C GLU A 93 14.55 17.76 -6.76
N ASP A 94 13.58 17.66 -7.68
CA ASP A 94 12.21 18.07 -7.49
C ASP A 94 11.27 17.06 -8.18
N HIS A 95 10.25 16.58 -7.45
CA HIS A 95 9.28 15.65 -8.00
C HIS A 95 7.92 15.86 -7.35
N SER A 96 6.90 16.01 -8.17
CA SER A 96 5.50 16.07 -7.71
C SER A 96 4.68 14.99 -8.37
N SER A 97 3.78 14.40 -7.61
CA SER A 97 2.81 13.44 -8.11
C SER A 97 1.48 13.59 -7.39
N ALA A 98 0.40 13.55 -8.15
CA ALA A 98 -0.95 13.56 -7.61
C ALA A 98 -1.83 12.58 -8.40
N PRO A 99 -2.73 11.85 -7.72
CA PRO A 99 -3.67 10.97 -8.40
C PRO A 99 -4.61 11.75 -9.32
N GLN A 100 -4.80 11.27 -10.54
CA GLN A 100 -5.76 11.86 -11.49
C GLN A 100 -7.21 11.46 -11.19
N TYR A 101 -7.43 10.32 -10.52
CA TYR A 101 -8.73 9.80 -10.18
C TYR A 101 -8.93 9.72 -8.67
N ALA A 102 -10.09 10.14 -8.18
CA ALA A 102 -10.43 10.08 -6.76
C ALA A 102 -10.58 8.63 -6.27
N LEU A 103 -11.11 7.73 -7.11
CA LEU A 103 -11.27 6.31 -6.80
C LEU A 103 -10.30 5.48 -7.64
N ARG A 104 -9.45 4.73 -6.97
CA ARG A 104 -8.47 3.82 -7.56
C ARG A 104 -8.59 2.50 -6.82
N MET A 105 -9.25 1.50 -7.44
CA MET A 105 -9.72 0.32 -6.71
C MET A 105 -9.19 -1.01 -7.26
N ILE A 106 -9.10 -1.98 -6.35
CA ILE A 106 -9.13 -3.39 -6.70
C ILE A 106 -10.57 -3.86 -6.52
N ASN A 107 -11.11 -4.49 -7.54
CA ASN A 107 -12.40 -5.15 -7.48
C ASN A 107 -12.19 -6.67 -7.37
N CYS A 108 -12.45 -7.22 -6.19
CA CYS A 108 -12.27 -8.63 -5.89
C CYS A 108 -13.57 -9.37 -6.15
N TRP A 109 -13.54 -10.39 -7.01
CA TRP A 109 -14.70 -11.21 -7.37
C TRP A 109 -14.73 -12.49 -6.55
N ASP A 110 -14.75 -12.31 -5.25
CA ASP A 110 -14.77 -13.40 -4.27
C ASP A 110 -16.18 -13.92 -4.03
N ASN A 111 -16.30 -15.21 -3.74
CA ASN A 111 -17.57 -15.83 -3.40
C ASN A 111 -17.55 -16.28 -1.94
N ALA A 112 -18.72 -16.34 -1.31
CA ALA A 112 -18.87 -16.77 0.08
C ALA A 112 -18.37 -18.21 0.32
N ASP A 113 -18.41 -19.08 -0.67
CA ASP A 113 -17.88 -20.44 -0.58
C ASP A 113 -16.35 -20.51 -0.50
N GLY A 114 -15.66 -19.37 -0.74
CA GLY A 114 -14.20 -19.24 -0.71
C GLY A 114 -13.52 -19.40 -2.06
N ASN A 115 -14.26 -19.48 -3.15
CA ASN A 115 -13.72 -19.44 -4.50
C ASN A 115 -13.65 -18.02 -5.04
N VAL A 116 -12.78 -17.78 -6.03
CA VAL A 116 -12.74 -16.51 -6.77
C VAL A 116 -13.35 -16.72 -8.15
N GLU A 117 -14.18 -15.79 -8.58
CA GLU A 117 -14.99 -15.87 -9.80
C GLU A 117 -15.82 -17.18 -9.84
N ARG A 118 -15.58 -18.04 -10.82
CA ARG A 118 -16.25 -19.35 -10.98
C ARG A 118 -15.36 -20.51 -10.52
N GLY A 119 -14.41 -20.24 -9.61
CA GLY A 119 -13.52 -21.26 -9.04
C GLY A 119 -12.18 -21.44 -9.78
N TYR A 120 -11.99 -20.80 -10.92
CA TYR A 120 -10.76 -20.91 -11.71
C TYR A 120 -9.67 -19.90 -11.33
N SER A 121 -10.03 -18.82 -10.58
CA SER A 121 -9.08 -17.76 -10.20
C SER A 121 -8.50 -17.93 -8.79
N GLY A 122 -8.63 -19.11 -8.21
CA GLY A 122 -8.02 -19.46 -6.94
C GLY A 122 -8.95 -19.37 -5.74
N ARG A 123 -8.39 -19.07 -4.56
CA ARG A 123 -9.10 -18.99 -3.30
C ARG A 123 -9.26 -17.57 -2.82
N SER A 124 -10.42 -17.29 -2.22
CA SER A 124 -10.72 -16.01 -1.60
C SER A 124 -9.74 -15.67 -0.48
N LEU A 125 -9.38 -14.38 -0.38
CA LEU A 125 -8.66 -13.82 0.75
C LEU A 125 -9.61 -13.49 1.93
N PHE A 126 -10.92 -13.45 1.68
CA PHE A 126 -11.92 -12.91 2.60
C PHE A 126 -12.90 -13.97 3.11
N PHE A 127 -13.18 -15.00 2.30
CA PHE A 127 -14.23 -15.96 2.59
C PHE A 127 -13.73 -17.41 2.61
N GLN A 128 -14.33 -18.21 3.50
CA GLN A 128 -14.15 -19.67 3.54
C GLN A 128 -15.41 -20.32 4.08
N GLY A 129 -16.00 -21.26 3.31
CA GLY A 129 -17.13 -22.08 3.75
C GLY A 129 -18.35 -21.27 4.18
N GLY A 130 -18.70 -20.22 3.44
CA GLY A 130 -19.85 -19.37 3.71
C GLY A 130 -19.64 -18.33 4.82
N LYS A 131 -18.42 -18.14 5.30
CA LYS A 131 -18.11 -17.22 6.39
C LYS A 131 -16.98 -16.26 6.02
N LEU A 132 -17.01 -15.07 6.60
CA LEU A 132 -15.88 -14.16 6.58
C LEU A 132 -14.74 -14.80 7.39
N ALA A 133 -13.63 -15.07 6.71
CA ALA A 133 -12.46 -15.75 7.29
C ALA A 133 -11.20 -15.19 6.66
N TYR A 134 -10.71 -14.09 7.20
CA TYR A 134 -9.51 -13.41 6.71
C TYR A 134 -8.37 -13.49 7.73
N ASP A 135 -7.15 -13.45 7.23
CA ASP A 135 -5.94 -13.29 8.03
C ASP A 135 -5.60 -11.80 8.17
N PRO A 136 -5.63 -11.23 9.39
CA PRO A 136 -5.34 -9.81 9.60
C PRO A 136 -3.94 -9.38 9.10
N ALA A 137 -2.92 -10.23 9.24
CA ALA A 137 -1.58 -9.94 8.72
C ALA A 137 -1.60 -9.83 7.20
N ARG A 138 -2.33 -10.73 6.53
CA ARG A 138 -2.51 -10.71 5.08
C ARG A 138 -3.27 -9.47 4.61
N MET A 139 -4.25 -9.01 5.38
CA MET A 139 -4.98 -7.76 5.07
C MET A 139 -4.09 -6.53 5.19
N ARG A 140 -3.23 -6.46 6.21
CA ARG A 140 -2.23 -5.38 6.31
C ARG A 140 -1.27 -5.39 5.12
N GLN A 141 -0.83 -6.57 4.67
CA GLN A 141 0.01 -6.70 3.47
C GLN A 141 -0.72 -6.22 2.20
N LEU A 142 -2.01 -6.57 2.06
CA LEU A 142 -2.84 -6.09 0.95
C LEU A 142 -2.94 -4.56 0.96
N GLY A 143 -3.20 -3.96 2.13
CA GLY A 143 -3.24 -2.51 2.29
C GLY A 143 -1.91 -1.82 1.90
N ARG A 144 -0.78 -2.39 2.32
CA ARG A 144 0.57 -1.90 1.93
C ARG A 144 0.80 -1.99 0.42
N MET A 145 0.44 -3.12 -0.18
CA MET A 145 0.54 -3.30 -1.63
C MET A 145 -0.33 -2.26 -2.35
N MET A 146 -1.57 -2.07 -1.93
CA MET A 146 -2.46 -1.06 -2.51
C MET A 146 -1.87 0.35 -2.39
N ALA A 147 -1.41 0.74 -1.21
CA ALA A 147 -0.80 2.04 -0.97
C ALA A 147 0.47 2.24 -1.82
N SER A 148 1.30 1.20 -1.97
CA SER A 148 2.55 1.28 -2.75
C SER A 148 2.34 1.59 -4.23
N VAL A 149 1.17 1.32 -4.76
CA VAL A 149 0.78 1.62 -6.15
C VAL A 149 -0.33 2.68 -6.24
N GLY A 150 -0.60 3.38 -5.15
CA GLY A 150 -1.54 4.49 -5.09
C GLY A 150 -3.02 4.10 -5.14
N LEU A 151 -3.38 2.85 -4.85
CA LEU A 151 -4.77 2.40 -4.75
C LEU A 151 -5.35 2.77 -3.38
N ASN A 152 -6.62 3.21 -3.35
CA ASN A 152 -7.28 3.69 -2.14
C ASN A 152 -8.63 3.02 -1.82
N VAL A 153 -9.10 2.12 -2.67
CA VAL A 153 -10.36 1.41 -2.48
C VAL A 153 -10.18 -0.08 -2.70
N LEU A 154 -10.68 -0.87 -1.76
CA LEU A 154 -10.86 -2.30 -1.89
C LEU A 154 -12.37 -2.59 -1.99
N CYS A 155 -12.80 -3.10 -3.14
CA CYS A 155 -14.16 -3.57 -3.34
C CYS A 155 -14.17 -5.09 -3.21
N ILE A 156 -14.86 -5.59 -2.18
CA ILE A 156 -15.10 -7.03 -2.01
C ILE A 156 -16.48 -7.30 -2.60
N ASN A 157 -16.51 -7.97 -3.74
CA ASN A 157 -17.72 -8.21 -4.50
C ASN A 157 -18.07 -9.70 -4.47
N ASN A 158 -19.30 -9.99 -4.12
CA ASN A 158 -19.84 -11.35 -4.11
C ASN A 158 -20.68 -11.58 -5.39
N VAL A 159 -20.00 -11.73 -6.52
CA VAL A 159 -20.61 -11.68 -7.86
C VAL A 159 -21.55 -12.86 -8.14
N ASN A 160 -21.28 -14.02 -7.55
CA ASN A 160 -21.99 -15.26 -7.88
C ASN A 160 -22.89 -15.75 -6.74
N VAL A 161 -23.31 -14.87 -5.84
CA VAL A 161 -24.28 -15.23 -4.80
C VAL A 161 -25.67 -15.31 -5.41
N HIS A 162 -26.21 -16.52 -5.46
CA HIS A 162 -27.57 -16.79 -5.91
C HIS A 162 -28.57 -16.84 -4.74
N ASP A 163 -28.08 -16.93 -3.50
CA ASP A 163 -28.91 -16.96 -2.30
C ASP A 163 -28.64 -15.71 -1.44
N PRO A 164 -29.62 -14.80 -1.30
CA PRO A 164 -29.47 -13.62 -0.44
C PRO A 164 -29.14 -13.94 1.02
N ALA A 165 -29.49 -15.13 1.51
CA ALA A 165 -29.16 -15.56 2.88
C ALA A 165 -27.68 -15.83 3.08
N GLN A 166 -26.88 -15.94 2.03
CA GLN A 166 -25.43 -16.07 2.10
C GLN A 166 -24.69 -14.72 2.18
N LEU A 167 -25.42 -13.61 2.12
CA LEU A 167 -24.86 -12.26 2.16
C LEU A 167 -24.68 -11.71 3.59
N LEU A 168 -25.17 -12.42 4.59
CA LEU A 168 -25.11 -12.07 6.01
C LEU A 168 -24.29 -13.10 6.79
#